data_b9ce9b1a04cc56f6ce5d390cd29d1b45
#
_entry.id   b9ce9b1a04cc56f6ce5d390cd29d1b45
#
_cell.length_a   1.000
_cell.length_b   1.000
_cell.length_c   1.000
_cell.angle_alpha   90.00
_cell.angle_beta   90.00
_cell.angle_gamma   90.00
#
_symmetry.space_group_name_H-M   'P 1'
#
loop_
_entity.id
_entity.type
_entity.pdbx_description
1 polymer ?
#
loop_
_entity_poly.entity_id
_entity_poly.type
_entity_poly.pdbx_seq_one_letter_code
_entity_poly.pdbx_strand_id
1 'polypeptide(L)'
;MTTDNSAPSAPQDTAREETNAAPPSAEAAAAAHARRGPDIEPERLDPDAVRVLLRLRQHGHEAYLVGGCVRDLLIGHEPKDFDIATSATPNQVKGLFRNCRLIGRRFRLAHVYFKGGKILEVSTFRAMPTIVEEPQPSEAAEGEVHSEGTEHIAAADAEALEAVEEGVEVPSTPVADVQDEVAEAPDLLITEDNTFGTAVEDARRRDFTINGLFYEPSVGRVYDYVNGLRDLARREIRTIGDPEVRMREDPVRILRAVRFAGKLGLDIEARTYAAMEGAVEDLQRCSAPRLLEETFRLLRGGYARPALQLVGALDALRALLPPVHEYIAGQDVEGQTEYWRFVDAMDASVRRKANFDDSMLLASILLPISLDEPEQPGADDENGKPPTVAQAIEQLLSELVQKARLPRRIAERCRMILMAQRTLAGLRRRRGGLMGFRGHPLFNESLAVFEVWVAATGEHQEQLEKWKTGAAPQPTSDAPGPRRRRRRRRRGAGGEAGGPPASAPNPE
;
A
#
# COMPACT_ATOMS: atom_id res chain seq x y z
N MET A 1 -59.93 -48.98 -55.22
CA MET A 1 -60.90 -48.60 -54.19
C MET A 1 -60.65 -49.52 -53.03
N THR A 2 -60.00 -49.06 -52.08
CA THR A 2 -60.06 -49.40 -50.63
C THR A 2 -58.88 -48.68 -49.98
N THR A 3 -59.23 -47.72 -49.20
CA THR A 3 -58.32 -46.82 -48.43
C THR A 3 -57.96 -47.62 -47.18
N ASP A 4 -56.67 -47.82 -46.98
CA ASP A 4 -56.13 -48.34 -45.71
C ASP A 4 -55.57 -47.13 -44.91
N ASN A 5 -56.16 -46.90 -43.74
CA ASN A 5 -55.91 -45.79 -42.85
C ASN A 5 -55.22 -46.37 -41.61
N SER A 6 -53.89 -46.39 -41.59
CA SER A 6 -53.13 -46.84 -40.45
C SER A 6 -52.38 -45.58 -39.86
N ALA A 7 -52.88 -45.11 -38.71
CA ALA A 7 -52.24 -44.08 -37.92
C ALA A 7 -50.94 -44.58 -37.24
N PRO A 8 -49.86 -43.78 -37.12
CA PRO A 8 -48.66 -44.17 -36.39
C PRO A 8 -48.87 -44.02 -34.90
N SER A 9 -48.50 -45.03 -34.14
CA SER A 9 -48.44 -45.08 -32.67
C SER A 9 -47.40 -44.18 -32.15
N ALA A 10 -47.73 -43.47 -31.06
CA ALA A 10 -46.86 -42.55 -30.30
C ALA A 10 -45.68 -43.34 -29.65
N PRO A 11 -44.49 -42.67 -29.53
CA PRO A 11 -43.36 -43.28 -28.83
C PRO A 11 -43.55 -43.21 -27.31
N GLN A 12 -43.29 -44.38 -26.67
CA GLN A 12 -43.29 -44.54 -25.22
C GLN A 12 -42.18 -43.67 -24.58
N ASP A 13 -42.60 -42.94 -23.58
CA ASP A 13 -41.80 -42.13 -22.69
C ASP A 13 -40.88 -43.03 -21.84
N THR A 14 -39.60 -43.13 -22.20
CA THR A 14 -38.60 -43.78 -21.36
C THR A 14 -38.15 -42.81 -20.30
N ALA A 15 -38.64 -42.99 -19.07
CA ALA A 15 -38.18 -42.33 -17.86
C ALA A 15 -36.65 -42.39 -17.80
N ARG A 16 -36.02 -41.22 -17.88
CA ARG A 16 -34.61 -41.06 -17.56
C ARG A 16 -34.46 -41.31 -16.05
N GLU A 17 -33.84 -42.39 -15.67
CA GLU A 17 -33.28 -42.58 -14.34
C GLU A 17 -32.23 -41.47 -14.11
N GLU A 18 -32.58 -40.46 -13.32
CA GLU A 18 -31.62 -39.57 -12.72
C GLU A 18 -30.77 -40.37 -11.74
N THR A 19 -29.62 -40.83 -12.22
CA THR A 19 -28.58 -41.40 -11.36
C THR A 19 -28.12 -40.31 -10.39
N ASN A 20 -28.58 -40.46 -9.17
CA ASN A 20 -28.11 -39.67 -8.00
C ASN A 20 -26.66 -40.09 -7.70
N ALA A 21 -25.71 -39.59 -8.51
CA ALA A 21 -24.29 -39.80 -8.28
C ALA A 21 -23.88 -38.96 -7.06
N ALA A 22 -23.35 -39.62 -6.04
CA ALA A 22 -22.74 -38.95 -4.90
C ALA A 22 -21.76 -37.87 -5.38
N PRO A 23 -21.66 -36.72 -4.68
CA PRO A 23 -20.73 -35.68 -5.07
C PRO A 23 -19.31 -36.26 -5.15
N PRO A 24 -18.52 -35.90 -6.18
CA PRO A 24 -17.18 -36.44 -6.36
C PRO A 24 -16.33 -36.13 -5.13
N SER A 25 -15.49 -37.07 -4.72
CA SER A 25 -14.55 -36.87 -3.64
C SER A 25 -13.69 -35.65 -3.91
N ALA A 26 -13.20 -34.95 -2.86
CA ALA A 26 -12.34 -33.78 -3.00
C ALA A 26 -11.15 -34.05 -3.96
N GLU A 27 -10.61 -35.25 -3.96
CA GLU A 27 -9.58 -35.73 -4.89
C GLU A 27 -10.05 -35.80 -6.35
N ALA A 28 -11.26 -36.28 -6.60
CA ALA A 28 -11.82 -36.34 -7.96
C ALA A 28 -12.14 -34.92 -8.50
N ALA A 29 -12.62 -34.04 -7.64
CA ALA A 29 -12.81 -32.61 -7.97
C ALA A 29 -11.48 -31.89 -8.25
N ALA A 30 -10.46 -32.14 -7.45
CA ALA A 30 -9.11 -31.59 -7.65
C ALA A 30 -8.49 -32.14 -8.96
N ALA A 31 -8.67 -33.44 -9.28
CA ALA A 31 -8.18 -34.03 -10.51
C ALA A 31 -8.83 -33.45 -11.77
N ALA A 32 -10.10 -33.05 -11.71
CA ALA A 32 -10.81 -32.42 -12.83
C ALA A 32 -10.29 -31.05 -13.18
N HIS A 33 -9.69 -30.34 -12.21
CA HIS A 33 -9.12 -28.99 -12.36
C HIS A 33 -7.60 -28.99 -12.51
N ALA A 34 -6.96 -30.17 -12.38
CA ALA A 34 -5.51 -30.29 -12.56
C ALA A 34 -5.15 -30.12 -14.05
N ARG A 35 -4.72 -28.93 -14.42
CA ARG A 35 -4.15 -28.67 -15.75
C ARG A 35 -2.64 -28.85 -15.68
N ARG A 36 -2.07 -29.49 -16.69
CA ARG A 36 -0.63 -29.48 -16.88
C ARG A 36 -0.24 -28.07 -17.36
N GLY A 37 0.16 -27.24 -16.42
CA GLY A 37 0.75 -25.95 -16.72
C GLY A 37 2.14 -26.10 -17.35
N PRO A 38 2.80 -25.01 -17.76
CA PRO A 38 4.22 -25.01 -18.10
C PRO A 38 5.01 -25.69 -16.99
N ASP A 39 6.02 -26.48 -17.34
CA ASP A 39 6.83 -27.18 -16.36
C ASP A 39 7.61 -26.15 -15.53
N ILE A 40 7.39 -26.19 -14.21
CA ILE A 40 8.16 -25.39 -13.26
C ILE A 40 9.41 -26.18 -12.87
N GLU A 41 10.57 -25.62 -13.17
CA GLU A 41 11.86 -26.24 -12.84
C GLU A 41 12.01 -26.39 -11.31
N PRO A 42 12.29 -27.60 -10.79
CA PRO A 42 12.42 -27.84 -9.36
C PRO A 42 13.48 -26.97 -8.67
N GLU A 43 14.54 -26.60 -9.40
CA GLU A 43 15.64 -25.78 -8.93
C GLU A 43 15.22 -24.35 -8.59
N ARG A 44 14.11 -23.89 -9.15
CA ARG A 44 13.54 -22.56 -8.89
C ARG A 44 12.62 -22.54 -7.66
N LEU A 45 12.33 -23.72 -7.10
CA LEU A 45 11.55 -23.83 -5.89
C LEU A 45 12.40 -23.59 -4.66
N ASP A 46 11.83 -22.91 -3.69
CA ASP A 46 12.46 -22.74 -2.39
C ASP A 46 12.54 -24.09 -1.64
N PRO A 47 13.72 -24.59 -1.27
CA PRO A 47 13.86 -25.89 -0.61
C PRO A 47 13.18 -25.97 0.76
N ASP A 48 13.07 -24.86 1.48
CA ASP A 48 12.39 -24.80 2.77
C ASP A 48 10.88 -24.89 2.59
N ALA A 49 10.33 -24.19 1.57
CA ALA A 49 8.92 -24.27 1.22
C ALA A 49 8.53 -25.70 0.81
N VAL A 50 9.34 -26.35 -0.02
CA VAL A 50 9.12 -27.76 -0.41
C VAL A 50 9.14 -28.67 0.83
N ARG A 51 10.07 -28.46 1.77
CA ARG A 51 10.11 -29.26 3.03
C ARG A 51 8.87 -29.06 3.89
N VAL A 52 8.35 -27.84 3.99
CA VAL A 52 7.11 -27.55 4.73
C VAL A 52 5.94 -28.29 4.08
N LEU A 53 5.80 -28.17 2.76
CA LEU A 53 4.74 -28.86 2.00
C LEU A 53 4.78 -30.36 2.19
N LEU A 54 5.94 -30.99 2.01
CA LEU A 54 6.09 -32.44 2.16
C LEU A 54 5.72 -32.89 3.58
N ARG A 55 6.13 -32.15 4.62
CA ARG A 55 5.79 -32.46 6.00
C ARG A 55 4.29 -32.37 6.28
N LEU A 56 3.60 -31.35 5.76
CA LEU A 56 2.14 -31.23 5.88
C LEU A 56 1.44 -32.41 5.22
N ARG A 57 1.86 -32.79 4.02
CA ARG A 57 1.28 -33.92 3.26
C ARG A 57 1.55 -35.28 3.93
N GLN A 58 2.75 -35.49 4.50
CA GLN A 58 3.07 -36.70 5.25
C GLN A 58 2.17 -36.91 6.48
N HIS A 59 1.56 -35.83 7.01
CA HIS A 59 0.61 -35.88 8.12
C HIS A 59 -0.84 -35.84 7.65
N GLY A 60 -1.12 -36.09 6.35
CA GLY A 60 -2.46 -36.23 5.82
C GLY A 60 -3.16 -34.93 5.47
N HIS A 61 -2.42 -33.81 5.41
CA HIS A 61 -2.98 -32.52 5.02
C HIS A 61 -2.72 -32.20 3.54
N GLU A 62 -3.71 -31.65 2.86
CA GLU A 62 -3.46 -31.01 1.56
C GLU A 62 -2.58 -29.78 1.77
N ALA A 63 -1.61 -29.57 0.88
CA ALA A 63 -0.75 -28.40 0.93
C ALA A 63 -0.22 -28.07 -0.47
N TYR A 64 -0.21 -26.78 -0.80
CA TYR A 64 0.18 -26.25 -2.10
C TYR A 64 1.00 -24.97 -1.94
N LEU A 65 1.91 -24.70 -2.88
CA LEU A 65 2.36 -23.33 -3.16
C LEU A 65 1.22 -22.57 -3.81
N VAL A 66 1.02 -21.30 -3.47
CA VAL A 66 -0.15 -20.55 -3.91
C VAL A 66 0.14 -19.09 -4.27
N GLY A 67 -0.71 -18.53 -5.12
CA GLY A 67 -0.73 -17.09 -5.34
C GLY A 67 0.45 -16.56 -6.15
N GLY A 68 1.08 -15.52 -5.63
CA GLY A 68 2.13 -14.77 -6.33
C GLY A 68 3.33 -15.59 -6.76
N CYS A 69 3.76 -16.54 -5.94
CA CYS A 69 4.93 -17.38 -6.28
C CYS A 69 4.64 -18.32 -7.45
N VAL A 70 3.45 -18.93 -7.51
CA VAL A 70 3.06 -19.81 -8.63
C VAL A 70 2.98 -19.00 -9.92
N ARG A 71 2.32 -17.85 -9.90
CA ARG A 71 2.26 -16.94 -11.04
C ARG A 71 3.65 -16.52 -11.51
N ASP A 72 4.51 -16.04 -10.60
CA ASP A 72 5.84 -15.53 -10.93
C ASP A 72 6.71 -16.65 -11.54
N LEU A 73 6.64 -17.89 -11.00
CA LEU A 73 7.31 -19.06 -11.57
C LEU A 73 6.83 -19.37 -13.00
N LEU A 74 5.52 -19.34 -13.25
CA LEU A 74 4.92 -19.65 -14.56
C LEU A 74 5.30 -18.63 -15.65
N ILE A 75 5.52 -17.37 -15.29
CA ILE A 75 5.96 -16.33 -16.23
C ILE A 75 7.49 -16.17 -16.29
N GLY A 76 8.24 -17.07 -15.65
CA GLY A 76 9.70 -17.07 -15.67
C GLY A 76 10.35 -16.05 -14.72
N HIS A 77 9.59 -15.43 -13.82
CA HIS A 77 10.12 -14.53 -12.80
C HIS A 77 10.54 -15.29 -11.54
N GLU A 78 11.53 -14.77 -10.82
CA GLU A 78 11.93 -15.29 -9.52
C GLU A 78 11.00 -14.75 -8.43
N PRO A 79 10.29 -15.64 -7.69
CA PRO A 79 9.43 -15.21 -6.59
C PRO A 79 10.23 -14.60 -5.45
N LYS A 80 9.70 -13.53 -4.83
CA LYS A 80 10.30 -12.97 -3.62
C LYS A 80 9.97 -13.82 -2.39
N ASP A 81 8.72 -14.29 -2.29
CA ASP A 81 8.17 -15.00 -1.17
C ASP A 81 7.42 -16.23 -1.67
N PHE A 82 7.43 -17.31 -0.89
CA PHE A 82 6.73 -18.55 -1.19
C PHE A 82 5.62 -18.76 -0.16
N ASP A 83 4.38 -18.51 -0.57
CA ASP A 83 3.20 -18.70 0.26
C ASP A 83 2.70 -20.14 0.15
N ILE A 84 2.29 -20.71 1.29
CA ILE A 84 1.76 -22.05 1.38
C ILE A 84 0.31 -21.97 1.87
N ALA A 85 -0.59 -22.68 1.19
CA ALA A 85 -1.95 -22.90 1.67
C ALA A 85 -2.17 -24.39 1.95
N THR A 86 -2.91 -24.71 3.02
CA THR A 86 -3.11 -26.08 3.49
C THR A 86 -4.50 -26.29 4.09
N SER A 87 -4.96 -27.56 4.10
CA SER A 87 -6.14 -27.99 4.87
C SER A 87 -5.88 -28.05 6.40
N ALA A 88 -4.60 -28.01 6.83
CA ALA A 88 -4.26 -28.00 8.24
C ALA A 88 -4.69 -26.69 8.92
N THR A 89 -5.35 -26.78 10.06
CA THR A 89 -5.66 -25.60 10.88
C THR A 89 -4.39 -24.96 11.44
N PRO A 90 -4.41 -23.68 11.84
CA PRO A 90 -3.22 -23.01 12.38
C PRO A 90 -2.59 -23.74 13.57
N ASN A 91 -3.43 -24.34 14.45
CA ASN A 91 -2.94 -25.08 15.60
C ASN A 91 -2.28 -26.41 15.19
N GLN A 92 -2.79 -27.09 14.16
CA GLN A 92 -2.16 -28.29 13.59
C GLN A 92 -0.80 -27.94 12.97
N VAL A 93 -0.73 -26.85 12.18
CA VAL A 93 0.56 -26.36 11.64
C VAL A 93 1.54 -26.09 12.78
N LYS A 94 1.11 -25.38 13.83
CA LYS A 94 1.96 -25.10 15.01
C LYS A 94 2.43 -26.40 15.68
N GLY A 95 1.60 -27.44 15.75
CA GLY A 95 1.96 -28.75 16.31
C GLY A 95 3.03 -29.49 15.48
N LEU A 96 3.01 -29.31 14.15
CA LEU A 96 3.96 -29.94 13.24
C LEU A 96 5.34 -29.26 13.22
N PHE A 97 5.41 -27.97 13.46
CA PHE A 97 6.66 -27.19 13.36
C PHE A 97 7.04 -26.52 14.68
N ARG A 98 8.16 -26.94 15.29
CA ARG A 98 8.65 -26.37 16.57
C ARG A 98 8.98 -24.89 16.48
N ASN A 99 9.42 -24.44 15.32
CA ASN A 99 9.82 -23.05 14.98
C ASN A 99 8.67 -22.28 14.35
N CYS A 100 7.43 -22.52 14.78
CA CYS A 100 6.23 -21.87 14.25
C CYS A 100 5.59 -20.94 15.28
N ARG A 101 5.17 -19.75 14.82
CA ARG A 101 4.35 -18.80 15.60
C ARG A 101 3.08 -18.47 14.82
N LEU A 102 1.97 -18.36 15.55
CA LEU A 102 0.71 -17.90 14.98
C LEU A 102 0.64 -16.39 15.11
N ILE A 103 0.44 -15.71 13.96
CA ILE A 103 0.40 -14.25 13.86
C ILE A 103 -1.00 -13.83 13.41
N GLY A 104 -1.45 -12.69 13.94
CA GLY A 104 -2.76 -12.11 13.63
C GLY A 104 -3.85 -12.50 14.62
N ARG A 105 -4.67 -11.52 15.02
CA ARG A 105 -5.85 -11.73 15.89
C ARG A 105 -7.04 -12.27 15.08
N ARG A 106 -7.28 -11.66 13.92
CA ARG A 106 -8.42 -11.95 13.04
C ARG A 106 -8.11 -13.04 12.03
N PHE A 107 -6.91 -12.99 11.42
CA PHE A 107 -6.43 -13.95 10.44
C PHE A 107 -5.19 -14.63 11.01
N ARG A 108 -5.36 -15.84 11.56
CA ARG A 108 -4.23 -16.58 12.11
C ARG A 108 -3.43 -17.20 10.98
N LEU A 109 -2.28 -16.60 10.67
CA LEU A 109 -1.26 -17.16 9.79
C LEU A 109 -0.21 -17.89 10.64
N ALA A 110 0.27 -19.00 10.14
CA ALA A 110 1.38 -19.71 10.77
C ALA A 110 2.69 -19.28 10.09
N HIS A 111 3.54 -18.58 10.82
CA HIS A 111 4.88 -18.20 10.38
C HIS A 111 5.86 -19.28 10.82
N VAL A 112 6.45 -19.99 9.86
CA VAL A 112 7.49 -20.99 10.09
C VAL A 112 8.86 -20.33 9.87
N TYR A 113 9.69 -20.30 10.92
CA TYR A 113 10.98 -19.62 10.93
C TYR A 113 12.11 -20.55 10.53
N PHE A 114 13.05 -20.04 9.70
CA PHE A 114 14.24 -20.75 9.26
C PHE A 114 15.53 -20.02 9.63
N LYS A 115 16.67 -20.67 9.42
CA LYS A 115 17.96 -20.04 9.64
C LYS A 115 18.13 -18.80 8.74
N GLY A 116 18.83 -17.79 9.26
CA GLY A 116 19.05 -16.54 8.51
C GLY A 116 17.86 -15.57 8.56
N GLY A 117 16.88 -15.78 9.46
CA GLY A 117 15.74 -14.88 9.61
C GLY A 117 14.63 -15.06 8.56
N LYS A 118 14.74 -16.09 7.70
CA LYS A 118 13.71 -16.41 6.71
C LYS A 118 12.44 -16.90 7.37
N ILE A 119 11.30 -16.43 6.87
CA ILE A 119 9.96 -16.80 7.33
C ILE A 119 9.18 -17.32 6.13
N LEU A 120 8.49 -18.44 6.31
CA LEU A 120 7.48 -18.94 5.37
C LEU A 120 6.10 -18.77 5.97
N GLU A 121 5.19 -18.20 5.19
CA GLU A 121 3.79 -18.03 5.58
C GLU A 121 2.98 -19.26 5.18
N VAL A 122 2.28 -19.85 6.15
CA VAL A 122 1.38 -20.98 5.94
C VAL A 122 -0.02 -20.56 6.36
N SER A 123 -0.94 -20.53 5.40
CA SER A 123 -2.34 -20.21 5.59
C SER A 123 -3.21 -21.48 5.54
N THR A 124 -4.26 -21.52 6.33
CA THR A 124 -5.31 -22.54 6.19
C THR A 124 -6.27 -22.12 5.08
N PHE A 125 -6.77 -23.08 4.29
CA PHE A 125 -7.82 -22.82 3.29
C PHE A 125 -9.03 -22.17 3.94
N ARG A 126 -9.61 -21.18 3.29
CA ARG A 126 -10.77 -20.43 3.79
C ARG A 126 -11.93 -20.51 2.82
N ALA A 127 -13.13 -20.61 3.38
CA ALA A 127 -14.38 -20.50 2.65
C ALA A 127 -14.66 -19.06 2.21
N MET A 128 -15.57 -18.91 1.25
CA MET A 128 -16.16 -17.59 0.95
C MET A 128 -16.89 -17.07 2.18
N PRO A 129 -16.76 -15.78 2.51
CA PRO A 129 -17.59 -15.17 3.53
C PRO A 129 -19.06 -15.35 3.15
N THR A 130 -19.87 -15.89 4.05
CA THR A 130 -21.31 -15.93 3.85
C THR A 130 -21.82 -14.52 4.09
N ILE A 131 -22.39 -13.91 3.06
CA ILE A 131 -23.18 -12.68 3.21
C ILE A 131 -24.44 -13.13 3.94
N VAL A 132 -24.49 -12.93 5.25
CA VAL A 132 -25.73 -13.05 6.01
C VAL A 132 -26.50 -11.79 5.68
N GLU A 133 -27.47 -11.89 4.77
CA GLU A 133 -28.54 -10.89 4.72
C GLU A 133 -29.16 -10.89 6.12
N GLU A 134 -29.02 -9.81 6.86
CA GLU A 134 -29.76 -9.64 8.10
C GLU A 134 -31.25 -9.82 7.76
N PRO A 135 -31.95 -10.74 8.45
CA PRO A 135 -33.38 -10.87 8.24
C PRO A 135 -34.03 -9.52 8.58
N GLN A 136 -34.72 -8.95 7.60
CA GLN A 136 -35.55 -7.77 7.83
C GLN A 136 -36.43 -8.05 9.06
N PRO A 137 -36.52 -7.15 10.04
CA PRO A 137 -37.39 -7.36 11.18
C PRO A 137 -38.82 -7.48 10.66
N SER A 138 -39.39 -8.68 10.70
CA SER A 138 -40.82 -8.90 10.48
C SER A 138 -41.56 -8.22 11.62
N GLU A 139 -42.35 -7.22 11.29
CA GLU A 139 -43.40 -6.73 12.18
C GLU A 139 -44.34 -7.89 12.50
N ALA A 140 -44.21 -8.48 13.67
CA ALA A 140 -45.32 -9.10 14.41
C ALA A 140 -44.82 -9.76 15.72
N ALA A 141 -45.26 -9.22 16.77
CA ALA A 141 -45.58 -9.80 18.06
C ALA A 141 -44.92 -9.11 19.25
N GLU A 142 -45.63 -8.15 19.78
CA GLU A 142 -45.57 -7.76 21.18
C GLU A 142 -45.87 -8.97 22.06
N GLY A 143 -44.92 -9.32 22.91
CA GLY A 143 -45.10 -10.35 23.92
C GLY A 143 -44.10 -10.11 25.04
N GLU A 144 -44.65 -9.50 26.11
CA GLU A 144 -43.96 -9.39 27.39
C GLU A 144 -43.43 -10.73 27.86
N VAL A 145 -42.22 -10.77 28.43
CA VAL A 145 -41.90 -11.60 29.61
C VAL A 145 -40.53 -11.19 30.22
N HIS A 146 -40.62 -10.73 31.44
CA HIS A 146 -39.79 -10.89 32.64
C HIS A 146 -38.27 -11.07 32.56
N SER A 147 -37.64 -10.13 33.29
CA SER A 147 -36.30 -10.14 33.88
C SER A 147 -36.06 -11.29 34.86
N GLU A 148 -34.88 -11.89 34.78
CA GLU A 148 -34.06 -12.43 35.87
C GLU A 148 -32.72 -12.80 35.19
N GLY A 149 -31.60 -12.20 35.47
CA GLY A 149 -30.80 -12.17 36.69
C GLY A 149 -29.77 -13.29 36.64
N THR A 150 -28.53 -12.99 36.26
CA THR A 150 -27.35 -13.43 37.01
C THR A 150 -26.05 -12.84 36.45
N GLU A 151 -25.34 -12.38 37.40
CA GLU A 151 -24.05 -11.71 37.48
C GLU A 151 -22.81 -12.59 37.18
N HIS A 152 -21.71 -11.85 36.99
CA HIS A 152 -20.29 -12.23 37.20
C HIS A 152 -19.60 -13.08 36.15
N ILE A 153 -18.42 -12.64 35.63
CA ILE A 153 -17.10 -12.34 36.24
C ILE A 153 -16.29 -11.49 35.23
N ALA A 154 -15.90 -10.30 35.54
CA ALA A 154 -14.61 -9.72 35.96
C ALA A 154 -13.44 -9.97 34.97
N ALA A 155 -12.99 -8.93 34.30
CA ALA A 155 -11.94 -7.95 34.62
C ALA A 155 -10.49 -8.47 34.45
N ALA A 156 -9.78 -7.78 33.62
CA ALA A 156 -8.37 -7.37 33.57
C ALA A 156 -7.92 -7.34 32.08
N ASP A 157 -7.35 -6.35 31.46
CA ASP A 157 -6.53 -5.23 31.90
C ASP A 157 -6.75 -4.05 30.93
N ALA A 158 -7.05 -2.91 31.50
CA ALA A 158 -6.97 -1.62 30.85
C ALA A 158 -5.87 -0.82 31.55
N GLU A 159 -4.81 -0.53 30.84
CA GLU A 159 -3.87 0.57 31.13
C GLU A 159 -3.39 1.09 29.78
N ALA A 160 -3.64 2.21 29.54
CA ALA A 160 -3.27 3.58 29.63
C ALA A 160 -3.40 4.30 28.30
N LEU A 161 -4.18 5.33 28.24
CA LEU A 161 -3.73 6.67 27.82
C LEU A 161 -4.88 7.64 28.03
N GLU A 162 -4.73 8.43 29.11
CA GLU A 162 -5.47 9.66 29.35
C GLU A 162 -5.12 10.71 28.30
N ALA A 163 -6.14 11.42 27.82
CA ALA A 163 -6.00 12.80 27.35
C ALA A 163 -7.36 13.51 27.42
N VAL A 164 -7.48 14.26 28.47
CA VAL A 164 -8.09 15.61 28.63
C VAL A 164 -9.32 15.93 27.76
N GLU A 165 -10.44 15.97 28.45
CA GLU A 165 -11.65 16.68 28.06
C GLU A 165 -11.48 18.20 28.27
N GLU A 166 -11.90 19.00 27.31
CA GLU A 166 -12.50 20.31 27.57
C GLU A 166 -13.71 20.49 26.64
N GLY A 167 -14.86 20.67 27.25
CA GLY A 167 -16.14 20.82 26.61
C GLY A 167 -16.39 22.22 26.07
N VAL A 168 -17.08 22.27 24.94
CA VAL A 168 -17.88 23.45 24.54
C VAL A 168 -19.22 22.98 24.03
N GLU A 169 -20.27 23.34 24.75
CA GLU A 169 -21.67 23.21 24.33
C GLU A 169 -21.97 24.20 23.20
N VAL A 170 -22.65 23.74 22.15
CA VAL A 170 -23.31 24.58 21.14
C VAL A 170 -24.75 24.14 20.97
N PRO A 171 -25.73 25.06 20.99
CA PRO A 171 -27.15 24.72 21.07
C PRO A 171 -27.73 24.27 19.72
N SER A 172 -28.54 23.22 19.78
CA SER A 172 -29.33 22.65 18.69
C SER A 172 -30.57 23.50 18.38
N THR A 173 -30.75 23.84 17.10
CA THR A 173 -32.05 24.22 16.53
C THR A 173 -32.47 23.17 15.50
N PRO A 174 -33.74 22.76 15.47
CA PRO A 174 -34.20 21.71 14.55
C PRO A 174 -34.56 22.33 13.19
N VAL A 175 -34.04 21.75 12.13
CA VAL A 175 -34.48 21.97 10.75
C VAL A 175 -35.18 20.70 10.29
N ALA A 176 -36.37 20.86 9.76
CA ALA A 176 -37.29 19.81 9.38
C ALA A 176 -36.77 18.95 8.21
N ASP A 177 -37.05 17.67 8.35
CA ASP A 177 -36.82 16.60 7.39
C ASP A 177 -37.50 16.82 6.04
N VAL A 178 -36.74 16.69 4.96
CA VAL A 178 -37.22 16.18 3.67
C VAL A 178 -36.44 14.91 3.40
N GLN A 179 -37.06 13.78 3.67
CA GLN A 179 -36.52 12.46 3.36
C GLN A 179 -36.77 12.18 1.88
N ASP A 180 -35.74 12.32 1.04
CA ASP A 180 -35.64 11.56 -0.19
C ASP A 180 -35.00 10.21 0.18
N GLU A 181 -35.80 9.15 0.26
CA GLU A 181 -35.34 7.77 0.38
C GLU A 181 -34.62 7.37 -0.91
N VAL A 182 -33.33 7.65 -0.97
CA VAL A 182 -32.42 6.93 -1.86
C VAL A 182 -32.12 5.60 -1.15
N ALA A 183 -32.64 4.51 -1.68
CA ALA A 183 -32.34 3.18 -1.20
C ALA A 183 -30.82 2.99 -1.19
N GLU A 184 -30.20 3.02 -0.02
CA GLU A 184 -28.78 2.74 0.17
C GLU A 184 -28.50 1.32 -0.28
N ALA A 185 -27.59 1.16 -1.25
CA ALA A 185 -27.09 -0.15 -1.65
C ALA A 185 -26.46 -0.83 -0.41
N PRO A 186 -26.72 -2.14 -0.19
CA PRO A 186 -26.25 -2.84 1.00
C PRO A 186 -24.73 -2.70 1.14
N ASP A 187 -24.24 -2.48 2.37
CA ASP A 187 -22.83 -2.38 2.68
C ASP A 187 -22.14 -3.75 2.49
N LEU A 188 -21.46 -3.93 1.35
CA LEU A 188 -20.81 -5.16 0.96
C LEU A 188 -19.40 -5.33 1.53
N LEU A 189 -18.93 -4.43 2.40
CA LEU A 189 -17.59 -4.54 2.96
C LEU A 189 -17.41 -5.81 3.81
N ILE A 190 -16.44 -6.65 3.45
CA ILE A 190 -16.10 -7.86 4.22
C ILE A 190 -15.54 -7.47 5.57
N THR A 191 -16.32 -7.69 6.63
CA THR A 191 -15.93 -7.42 8.02
C THR A 191 -15.43 -8.67 8.74
N GLU A 192 -15.87 -9.87 8.37
CA GLU A 192 -15.46 -11.15 8.95
C GLU A 192 -15.05 -12.17 7.88
N ASP A 193 -13.93 -12.86 8.07
CA ASP A 193 -13.40 -13.87 7.14
C ASP A 193 -12.61 -14.94 7.91
N ASN A 194 -13.29 -15.77 8.68
CA ASN A 194 -12.65 -16.73 9.60
C ASN A 194 -13.15 -18.18 9.45
N THR A 195 -13.90 -18.47 8.39
CA THR A 195 -14.41 -19.82 8.14
C THR A 195 -13.39 -20.62 7.32
N PHE A 196 -13.02 -21.82 7.80
CA PHE A 196 -12.14 -22.73 7.05
C PHE A 196 -12.91 -23.41 5.92
N GLY A 197 -12.22 -23.63 4.80
CA GLY A 197 -12.81 -24.17 3.60
C GLY A 197 -11.91 -25.16 2.87
N THR A 198 -12.24 -25.40 1.61
CA THR A 198 -11.50 -26.24 0.68
C THR A 198 -10.51 -25.42 -0.17
N ALA A 199 -9.61 -26.10 -0.89
CA ALA A 199 -8.69 -25.43 -1.84
C ALA A 199 -9.46 -24.69 -2.94
N VAL A 200 -10.61 -25.18 -3.38
CA VAL A 200 -11.48 -24.56 -4.39
C VAL A 200 -12.07 -23.25 -3.87
N GLU A 201 -12.57 -23.24 -2.63
CA GLU A 201 -13.13 -22.05 -2.01
C GLU A 201 -12.04 -21.03 -1.75
N ASP A 202 -10.85 -21.44 -1.28
CA ASP A 202 -9.72 -20.54 -1.08
C ASP A 202 -9.25 -19.91 -2.40
N ALA A 203 -9.26 -20.65 -3.51
CA ALA A 203 -8.98 -20.09 -4.83
C ALA A 203 -10.01 -19.03 -5.24
N ARG A 204 -11.31 -19.32 -5.04
CA ARG A 204 -12.41 -18.44 -5.46
C ARG A 204 -12.51 -17.14 -4.66
N ARG A 205 -12.05 -17.13 -3.39
CA ARG A 205 -12.07 -15.90 -2.57
C ARG A 205 -10.95 -14.95 -2.86
N ARG A 206 -9.91 -15.36 -3.60
CA ARG A 206 -8.78 -14.50 -3.97
C ARG A 206 -9.22 -13.35 -4.86
N ASP A 207 -8.32 -12.38 -5.07
CA ASP A 207 -8.60 -11.16 -5.81
C ASP A 207 -8.68 -11.40 -7.34
N PHE A 208 -7.61 -11.93 -7.92
CA PHE A 208 -7.46 -12.07 -9.37
C PHE A 208 -7.15 -13.51 -9.76
N THR A 209 -7.62 -13.90 -10.95
CA THR A 209 -7.47 -15.26 -11.48
C THR A 209 -6.01 -15.72 -11.53
N ILE A 210 -5.10 -14.82 -11.90
CA ILE A 210 -3.65 -15.08 -11.95
C ILE A 210 -3.02 -15.35 -10.57
N ASN A 211 -3.68 -14.97 -9.48
CA ASN A 211 -3.28 -15.25 -8.09
C ASN A 211 -4.05 -16.44 -7.48
N GLY A 212 -5.02 -17.02 -8.19
CA GLY A 212 -5.80 -18.15 -7.76
C GLY A 212 -5.20 -19.49 -8.18
N LEU A 213 -3.93 -19.56 -8.53
CA LEU A 213 -3.21 -20.75 -8.96
C LEU A 213 -2.56 -21.45 -7.77
N PHE A 214 -2.63 -22.78 -7.77
CA PHE A 214 -2.07 -23.67 -6.76
C PHE A 214 -1.06 -24.60 -7.44
N TYR A 215 0.06 -24.87 -6.82
CA TYR A 215 1.08 -25.76 -7.36
C TYR A 215 1.51 -26.80 -6.34
N GLU A 216 1.52 -28.05 -6.80
CA GLU A 216 1.98 -29.20 -6.03
C GLU A 216 3.33 -29.69 -6.55
N PRO A 217 4.44 -29.40 -5.84
CA PRO A 217 5.77 -29.80 -6.27
C PRO A 217 6.00 -31.31 -6.36
N SER A 218 5.30 -32.12 -5.54
CA SER A 218 5.50 -33.58 -5.49
C SER A 218 5.08 -34.29 -6.76
N VAL A 219 4.12 -33.72 -7.49
CA VAL A 219 3.59 -34.26 -8.75
C VAL A 219 3.81 -33.33 -9.94
N GLY A 220 4.40 -32.16 -9.72
CA GLY A 220 4.67 -31.15 -10.74
C GLY A 220 3.40 -30.61 -11.42
N ARG A 221 2.28 -30.49 -10.67
CA ARG A 221 1.00 -30.06 -11.23
C ARG A 221 0.53 -28.72 -10.72
N VAL A 222 -0.02 -27.93 -11.65
CA VAL A 222 -0.77 -26.69 -11.34
C VAL A 222 -2.25 -27.04 -11.30
N TYR A 223 -2.92 -26.63 -10.23
CA TYR A 223 -4.37 -26.70 -10.06
C TYR A 223 -4.95 -25.31 -10.30
N ASP A 224 -5.85 -25.19 -11.28
CA ASP A 224 -6.47 -23.94 -11.70
C ASP A 224 -7.99 -24.05 -11.58
N TYR A 225 -8.53 -23.47 -10.52
CA TYR A 225 -9.97 -23.48 -10.22
C TYR A 225 -10.70 -22.25 -10.76
N VAL A 226 -9.96 -21.26 -11.31
CA VAL A 226 -10.49 -19.92 -11.64
C VAL A 226 -10.10 -19.43 -13.03
N ASN A 227 -9.52 -20.29 -13.88
CA ASN A 227 -9.02 -19.99 -15.22
C ASN A 227 -7.81 -19.03 -15.25
N GLY A 228 -7.00 -19.00 -14.19
CA GLY A 228 -5.83 -18.14 -14.08
C GLY A 228 -4.75 -18.43 -15.11
N LEU A 229 -4.54 -19.69 -15.52
CA LEU A 229 -3.59 -20.06 -16.58
C LEU A 229 -3.97 -19.44 -17.93
N ARG A 230 -5.27 -19.43 -18.25
CA ARG A 230 -5.77 -18.80 -19.48
C ARG A 230 -5.52 -17.30 -19.48
N ASP A 231 -5.86 -16.62 -18.38
CA ASP A 231 -5.73 -15.17 -18.28
C ASP A 231 -4.26 -14.76 -18.22
N LEU A 232 -3.41 -15.57 -17.59
CA LEU A 232 -1.96 -15.39 -17.60
C LEU A 232 -1.37 -15.51 -19.02
N ALA A 233 -1.82 -16.49 -19.81
CA ALA A 233 -1.42 -16.65 -21.21
C ALA A 233 -1.89 -15.48 -22.10
N ARG A 234 -3.03 -14.87 -21.78
CA ARG A 234 -3.55 -13.66 -22.43
C ARG A 234 -2.94 -12.38 -21.94
N ARG A 235 -2.11 -12.44 -20.90
CA ARG A 235 -1.54 -11.30 -20.21
C ARG A 235 -2.62 -10.37 -19.64
N GLU A 236 -3.69 -10.93 -19.08
CA GLU A 236 -4.84 -10.22 -18.53
C GLU A 236 -4.93 -10.37 -17.02
N ILE A 237 -5.27 -9.29 -16.33
CA ILE A 237 -5.68 -9.26 -14.92
C ILE A 237 -7.20 -9.26 -14.88
N ARG A 238 -7.77 -10.35 -14.37
CA ARG A 238 -9.21 -10.53 -14.25
C ARG A 238 -9.59 -10.81 -12.81
N THR A 239 -10.63 -10.15 -12.33
CA THR A 239 -11.22 -10.43 -11.01
C THR A 239 -11.87 -11.80 -10.98
N ILE A 240 -11.72 -12.51 -9.86
CA ILE A 240 -12.43 -13.78 -9.61
C ILE A 240 -13.86 -13.46 -9.14
N GLY A 241 -14.84 -14.06 -9.78
CA GLY A 241 -16.26 -13.80 -9.50
C GLY A 241 -16.80 -12.59 -10.26
N ASP A 242 -17.87 -12.00 -9.75
CA ASP A 242 -18.46 -10.79 -10.33
C ASP A 242 -17.60 -9.57 -10.00
N PRO A 243 -17.07 -8.85 -11.01
CA PRO A 243 -16.16 -7.74 -10.74
C PRO A 243 -16.80 -6.58 -9.96
N GLU A 244 -18.08 -6.27 -10.22
CA GLU A 244 -18.76 -5.14 -9.53
C GLU A 244 -18.92 -5.43 -8.05
N VAL A 245 -19.39 -6.65 -7.71
CA VAL A 245 -19.52 -7.09 -6.32
C VAL A 245 -18.14 -7.10 -5.65
N ARG A 246 -17.13 -7.67 -6.31
CA ARG A 246 -15.81 -7.84 -5.74
C ARG A 246 -15.06 -6.53 -5.49
N MET A 247 -15.25 -5.51 -6.33
CA MET A 247 -14.66 -4.19 -6.11
C MET A 247 -15.33 -3.43 -4.96
N ARG A 248 -16.65 -3.58 -4.79
CA ARG A 248 -17.39 -2.98 -3.66
C ARG A 248 -17.10 -3.66 -2.33
N GLU A 249 -16.93 -4.99 -2.31
CA GLU A 249 -16.53 -5.74 -1.11
C GLU A 249 -15.18 -5.30 -0.53
N ASP A 250 -14.22 -5.01 -1.39
CA ASP A 250 -12.88 -4.56 -1.00
C ASP A 250 -12.29 -3.64 -2.08
N PRO A 251 -12.58 -2.34 -2.02
CA PRO A 251 -12.11 -1.38 -3.02
C PRO A 251 -10.58 -1.27 -3.13
N VAL A 252 -9.83 -1.71 -2.11
CA VAL A 252 -8.36 -1.80 -2.18
C VAL A 252 -7.89 -2.71 -3.32
N ARG A 253 -8.75 -3.63 -3.81
CA ARG A 253 -8.46 -4.44 -5.01
C ARG A 253 -8.18 -3.59 -6.24
N ILE A 254 -8.75 -2.39 -6.36
CA ILE A 254 -8.45 -1.43 -7.43
C ILE A 254 -6.94 -1.14 -7.46
N LEU A 255 -6.36 -0.76 -6.32
CA LEU A 255 -4.93 -0.47 -6.22
C LEU A 255 -4.07 -1.71 -6.43
N ARG A 256 -4.56 -2.87 -6.00
CA ARG A 256 -3.89 -4.16 -6.22
C ARG A 256 -3.87 -4.53 -7.71
N ALA A 257 -4.97 -4.31 -8.46
CA ALA A 257 -5.03 -4.50 -9.91
C ALA A 257 -4.01 -3.61 -10.62
N VAL A 258 -4.00 -2.31 -10.30
CA VAL A 258 -3.02 -1.35 -10.82
C VAL A 258 -1.59 -1.78 -10.52
N ARG A 259 -1.32 -2.23 -9.30
CA ARG A 259 0.00 -2.72 -8.88
C ARG A 259 0.44 -3.93 -9.70
N PHE A 260 -0.44 -4.90 -9.93
CA PHE A 260 -0.10 -6.07 -10.75
C PHE A 260 0.06 -5.69 -12.22
N ALA A 261 -0.77 -4.80 -12.77
CA ALA A 261 -0.62 -4.28 -14.12
C ALA A 261 0.76 -3.63 -14.30
N GLY A 262 1.14 -2.71 -13.42
CA GLY A 262 2.43 -2.04 -13.47
C GLY A 262 3.61 -2.99 -13.25
N LYS A 263 3.52 -3.91 -12.26
CA LYS A 263 4.61 -4.84 -11.92
C LYS A 263 4.87 -5.87 -13.01
N LEU A 264 3.80 -6.41 -13.62
CA LEU A 264 3.89 -7.55 -14.52
C LEU A 264 3.78 -7.16 -16.00
N GLY A 265 3.43 -5.90 -16.29
CA GLY A 265 3.14 -5.42 -17.63
C GLY A 265 1.94 -6.12 -18.24
N LEU A 266 0.91 -6.44 -17.44
CA LEU A 266 -0.31 -7.09 -17.88
C LEU A 266 -1.42 -6.05 -18.04
N ASP A 267 -2.35 -6.30 -18.98
CA ASP A 267 -3.52 -5.46 -19.17
C ASP A 267 -4.64 -5.84 -18.18
N ILE A 268 -5.48 -4.88 -17.82
CA ILE A 268 -6.66 -5.16 -17.01
C ILE A 268 -7.81 -5.51 -17.93
N GLU A 269 -8.49 -6.64 -17.68
CA GLU A 269 -9.64 -7.08 -18.48
C GLU A 269 -10.77 -6.05 -18.43
N ALA A 270 -11.46 -5.84 -19.56
CA ALA A 270 -12.40 -4.73 -19.74
C ALA A 270 -13.53 -4.66 -18.69
N ARG A 271 -14.14 -5.82 -18.32
CA ARG A 271 -15.20 -5.83 -17.30
C ARG A 271 -14.63 -5.51 -15.90
N THR A 272 -13.43 -6.02 -15.61
CA THR A 272 -12.72 -5.72 -14.37
C THR A 272 -12.39 -4.22 -14.30
N TYR A 273 -11.93 -3.62 -15.41
CA TYR A 273 -11.62 -2.19 -15.49
C TYR A 273 -12.87 -1.33 -15.28
N ALA A 274 -13.98 -1.64 -15.97
CA ALA A 274 -15.25 -0.92 -15.81
C ALA A 274 -15.79 -0.99 -14.35
N ALA A 275 -15.64 -2.15 -13.70
CA ALA A 275 -16.01 -2.28 -12.28
C ALA A 275 -15.10 -1.47 -11.35
N MET A 276 -13.80 -1.32 -11.70
CA MET A 276 -12.90 -0.45 -10.96
C MET A 276 -13.31 1.02 -11.08
N GLU A 277 -13.67 1.49 -12.28
CA GLU A 277 -14.19 2.86 -12.50
C GLU A 277 -15.46 3.10 -11.68
N GLY A 278 -16.38 2.14 -11.65
CA GLY A 278 -17.64 2.25 -10.89
C GLY A 278 -17.49 2.18 -9.36
N ALA A 279 -16.34 1.73 -8.86
CA ALA A 279 -16.11 1.55 -7.42
C ALA A 279 -14.98 2.45 -6.87
N VAL A 280 -14.45 3.38 -7.67
CA VAL A 280 -13.30 4.20 -7.28
C VAL A 280 -13.62 5.11 -6.07
N GLU A 281 -14.84 5.61 -5.97
CA GLU A 281 -15.28 6.45 -4.85
C GLU A 281 -15.32 5.67 -3.53
N ASP A 282 -15.57 4.36 -3.58
CA ASP A 282 -15.56 3.49 -2.41
C ASP A 282 -14.17 3.34 -1.76
N LEU A 283 -13.09 3.79 -2.41
CA LEU A 283 -11.76 3.87 -1.79
C LEU A 283 -11.79 4.71 -0.52
N GLN A 284 -12.65 5.72 -0.43
CA GLN A 284 -12.79 6.57 0.76
C GLN A 284 -13.34 5.79 1.97
N ARG A 285 -14.04 4.68 1.75
CA ARG A 285 -14.58 3.79 2.79
C ARG A 285 -13.52 2.84 3.36
N CYS A 286 -12.38 2.71 2.67
CA CYS A 286 -11.30 1.85 3.11
C CYS A 286 -10.51 2.48 4.27
N SER A 287 -9.96 1.63 5.14
CA SER A 287 -9.09 2.14 6.20
C SER A 287 -7.85 2.81 5.61
N ALA A 288 -7.56 4.01 6.09
CA ALA A 288 -6.44 4.81 5.61
C ALA A 288 -5.07 4.09 5.67
N PRO A 289 -4.75 3.27 6.71
CA PRO A 289 -3.50 2.50 6.71
C PRO A 289 -3.41 1.49 5.55
N ARG A 290 -4.52 0.87 5.12
CA ARG A 290 -4.53 -0.06 3.98
C ARG A 290 -4.29 0.69 2.66
N LEU A 291 -4.98 1.83 2.46
CA LEU A 291 -4.79 2.66 1.27
C LEU A 291 -3.35 3.16 1.18
N LEU A 292 -2.82 3.69 2.27
CA LEU A 292 -1.46 4.22 2.32
C LEU A 292 -0.41 3.14 2.03
N GLU A 293 -0.57 1.93 2.60
CA GLU A 293 0.34 0.82 2.34
C GLU A 293 0.31 0.40 0.87
N GLU A 294 -0.87 0.26 0.23
CA GLU A 294 -0.94 -0.06 -1.21
C GLU A 294 -0.38 1.10 -2.06
N THR A 295 -0.62 2.36 -1.68
CA THR A 295 0.00 3.52 -2.36
C THR A 295 1.52 3.43 -2.33
N PHE A 296 2.13 3.16 -1.17
CA PHE A 296 3.58 2.98 -1.10
C PHE A 296 4.05 1.73 -1.86
N ARG A 297 3.25 0.67 -1.93
CA ARG A 297 3.58 -0.51 -2.76
C ARG A 297 3.63 -0.19 -4.26
N LEU A 298 2.83 0.75 -4.74
CA LEU A 298 2.93 1.24 -6.12
C LEU A 298 4.28 1.93 -6.35
N LEU A 299 4.76 2.72 -5.38
CA LEU A 299 6.01 3.48 -5.50
C LEU A 299 7.26 2.60 -5.32
N ARG A 300 7.23 1.60 -4.42
CA ARG A 300 8.38 0.74 -4.09
C ARG A 300 8.77 -0.24 -5.21
N GLY A 301 7.95 -0.37 -6.24
CA GLY A 301 8.11 -1.42 -7.25
C GLY A 301 9.05 -1.10 -8.40
N GLY A 302 9.41 0.17 -8.60
CA GLY A 302 10.17 0.63 -9.78
C GLY A 302 9.32 0.66 -11.05
N TYR A 303 8.01 0.75 -10.92
CA TYR A 303 6.99 0.90 -11.96
C TYR A 303 5.94 1.95 -11.55
N ALA A 304 6.34 2.92 -10.76
CA ALA A 304 5.43 3.93 -10.22
C ALA A 304 4.78 4.76 -11.33
N ARG A 305 5.50 5.08 -12.42
CA ARG A 305 4.93 5.85 -13.52
C ARG A 305 3.71 5.20 -14.15
N PRO A 306 3.78 3.98 -14.73
CA PRO A 306 2.59 3.34 -15.31
C PRO A 306 1.49 3.13 -14.27
N ALA A 307 1.84 2.86 -13.01
CA ALA A 307 0.86 2.70 -11.94
C ALA A 307 0.14 4.01 -11.62
N LEU A 308 0.85 5.13 -11.43
CA LEU A 308 0.24 6.43 -11.14
C LEU A 308 -0.55 6.98 -12.33
N GLN A 309 -0.13 6.71 -13.57
CA GLN A 309 -0.90 7.06 -14.76
C GLN A 309 -2.23 6.31 -14.80
N LEU A 310 -2.24 5.01 -14.48
CA LEU A 310 -3.46 4.21 -14.42
C LEU A 310 -4.37 4.64 -13.25
N VAL A 311 -3.80 4.94 -12.08
CA VAL A 311 -4.53 5.53 -10.93
C VAL A 311 -5.15 6.88 -11.32
N GLY A 312 -4.43 7.70 -12.10
CA GLY A 312 -4.95 8.97 -12.62
C GLY A 312 -6.08 8.79 -13.62
N ALA A 313 -5.95 7.82 -14.53
CA ALA A 313 -7.00 7.48 -15.50
C ALA A 313 -8.32 7.01 -14.85
N LEU A 314 -8.21 6.37 -13.68
CA LEU A 314 -9.35 5.96 -12.85
C LEU A 314 -9.87 7.07 -11.92
N ASP A 315 -9.34 8.30 -11.97
CA ASP A 315 -9.60 9.41 -11.03
C ASP A 315 -9.30 9.08 -9.53
N ALA A 316 -8.64 7.95 -9.26
CA ALA A 316 -8.28 7.54 -7.91
C ALA A 316 -7.12 8.38 -7.31
N LEU A 317 -6.34 9.07 -8.16
CA LEU A 317 -5.17 9.84 -7.73
C LEU A 317 -5.57 10.99 -6.79
N ARG A 318 -6.75 11.58 -7.01
CA ARG A 318 -7.32 12.64 -6.17
C ARG A 318 -7.55 12.18 -4.72
N ALA A 319 -7.94 10.92 -4.52
CA ALA A 319 -8.16 10.36 -3.19
C ALA A 319 -6.87 9.94 -2.49
N LEU A 320 -5.86 9.48 -3.26
CA LEU A 320 -4.64 8.89 -2.72
C LEU A 320 -3.52 9.93 -2.52
N LEU A 321 -3.32 10.79 -3.50
CA LEU A 321 -2.24 11.78 -3.56
C LEU A 321 -2.76 13.11 -4.11
N PRO A 322 -3.66 13.81 -3.38
CA PRO A 322 -4.29 15.05 -3.84
C PRO A 322 -3.31 16.07 -4.41
N PRO A 323 -2.17 16.39 -3.75
CA PRO A 323 -1.23 17.37 -4.28
C PRO A 323 -0.64 16.98 -5.65
N VAL A 324 -0.45 15.69 -5.88
CA VAL A 324 0.05 15.17 -7.18
C VAL A 324 -1.02 15.30 -8.24
N HIS A 325 -2.27 14.98 -7.90
CA HIS A 325 -3.42 15.13 -8.81
C HIS A 325 -3.59 16.59 -9.25
N GLU A 326 -3.64 17.51 -8.29
CA GLU A 326 -3.82 18.94 -8.54
C GLU A 326 -2.68 19.52 -9.39
N TYR A 327 -1.44 19.13 -9.08
CA TYR A 327 -0.28 19.57 -9.85
C TYR A 327 -0.36 19.11 -11.31
N ILE A 328 -0.58 17.80 -11.55
CA ILE A 328 -0.65 17.24 -12.91
C ILE A 328 -1.82 17.85 -13.70
N ALA A 329 -2.98 18.05 -13.05
CA ALA A 329 -4.15 18.64 -13.67
C ALA A 329 -3.94 20.12 -14.06
N GLY A 330 -3.10 20.83 -13.32
CA GLY A 330 -2.76 22.24 -13.59
C GLY A 330 -1.68 22.44 -14.64
N GLN A 331 -0.95 21.38 -15.04
CA GLN A 331 0.14 21.46 -16.00
C GLN A 331 -0.33 21.23 -17.44
N ASP A 332 0.32 21.89 -18.39
CA ASP A 332 0.24 21.55 -19.80
C ASP A 332 0.98 20.24 -20.13
N VAL A 333 0.96 19.83 -21.39
CA VAL A 333 1.59 18.56 -21.83
C VAL A 333 3.09 18.53 -21.55
N GLU A 334 3.78 19.68 -21.64
CA GLU A 334 5.22 19.77 -21.39
C GLU A 334 5.52 19.65 -19.90
N GLY A 335 4.80 20.35 -19.04
CA GLY A 335 4.93 20.28 -17.59
C GLY A 335 4.58 18.89 -17.04
N GLN A 336 3.52 18.25 -17.57
CA GLN A 336 3.23 16.85 -17.24
C GLN A 336 4.37 15.92 -17.66
N THR A 337 4.97 16.14 -18.83
CA THR A 337 6.11 15.33 -19.30
C THR A 337 7.31 15.51 -18.39
N GLU A 338 7.56 16.72 -17.92
CA GLU A 338 8.62 17.01 -16.96
C GLU A 338 8.37 16.30 -15.62
N TYR A 339 7.18 16.38 -15.08
CA TYR A 339 6.79 15.64 -13.87
C TYR A 339 7.11 14.14 -13.99
N TRP A 340 6.69 13.53 -15.11
CA TRP A 340 6.92 12.10 -15.33
C TRP A 340 8.39 11.72 -15.45
N ARG A 341 9.30 12.63 -15.83
CA ARG A 341 10.76 12.38 -15.80
C ARG A 341 11.28 12.17 -14.39
N PHE A 342 10.74 12.87 -13.38
CA PHE A 342 11.09 12.64 -11.98
C PHE A 342 10.64 11.27 -11.51
N VAL A 343 9.44 10.85 -11.86
CA VAL A 343 8.94 9.51 -11.53
C VAL A 343 9.76 8.43 -12.22
N ASP A 344 10.13 8.60 -13.49
CA ASP A 344 11.01 7.68 -14.23
C ASP A 344 12.40 7.55 -13.59
N ALA A 345 12.98 8.67 -13.16
CA ALA A 345 14.28 8.70 -12.49
C ALA A 345 14.24 7.99 -11.13
N MET A 346 13.15 8.19 -10.38
CA MET A 346 12.88 7.45 -9.14
C MET A 346 12.75 5.94 -9.42
N ASP A 347 11.91 5.55 -10.37
CA ASP A 347 11.72 4.15 -10.77
C ASP A 347 13.05 3.50 -11.19
N ALA A 348 13.87 4.21 -11.98
CA ALA A 348 15.20 3.74 -12.37
C ALA A 348 16.12 3.52 -11.15
N SER A 349 16.04 4.40 -10.14
CA SER A 349 16.82 4.27 -8.90
C SER A 349 16.35 3.08 -8.07
N VAL A 350 15.04 2.88 -7.93
CA VAL A 350 14.46 1.71 -7.25
C VAL A 350 14.86 0.41 -7.96
N ARG A 351 14.80 0.34 -9.29
CA ARG A 351 15.20 -0.85 -10.06
C ARG A 351 16.69 -1.19 -9.90
N ARG A 352 17.56 -0.19 -9.70
CA ARG A 352 18.98 -0.40 -9.37
C ARG A 352 19.20 -0.85 -7.92
N LYS A 353 18.13 -1.20 -7.20
CA LYS A 353 18.16 -1.62 -5.79
C LYS A 353 18.71 -0.54 -4.84
N ALA A 354 18.57 0.73 -5.19
CA ALA A 354 18.78 1.82 -4.24
C ALA A 354 17.76 1.69 -3.09
N ASN A 355 18.26 1.80 -1.88
CA ASN A 355 17.43 1.61 -0.68
C ASN A 355 16.59 2.86 -0.40
N PHE A 356 15.47 2.99 -1.09
CA PHE A 356 14.50 4.06 -0.89
C PHE A 356 13.48 3.64 0.18
N ASP A 357 13.39 4.41 1.25
CA ASP A 357 12.29 4.31 2.20
C ASP A 357 11.06 5.14 1.73
N ASP A 358 9.95 5.01 2.43
CA ASP A 358 8.70 5.68 2.06
C ASP A 358 8.82 7.20 2.05
N SER A 359 9.65 7.78 2.93
CA SER A 359 9.90 9.22 2.98
C SER A 359 10.67 9.70 1.75
N MET A 360 11.60 8.90 1.25
CA MET A 360 12.38 9.20 0.04
C MET A 360 11.53 9.06 -1.22
N LEU A 361 10.70 8.00 -1.30
CA LEU A 361 9.77 7.80 -2.42
C LEU A 361 8.77 8.96 -2.51
N LEU A 362 8.16 9.31 -1.38
CA LEU A 362 7.25 10.44 -1.31
C LEU A 362 7.95 11.76 -1.66
N ALA A 363 9.14 12.01 -1.13
CA ALA A 363 9.92 13.20 -1.47
C ALA A 363 10.24 13.27 -2.96
N SER A 364 10.53 12.14 -3.62
CA SER A 364 10.85 12.11 -5.05
C SER A 364 9.68 12.52 -5.93
N ILE A 365 8.45 12.09 -5.60
CA ILE A 365 7.24 12.45 -6.37
C ILE A 365 6.71 13.85 -6.04
N LEU A 366 6.99 14.38 -4.84
CA LEU A 366 6.62 15.74 -4.43
C LEU A 366 7.69 16.77 -4.78
N LEU A 367 8.90 16.35 -5.16
CA LEU A 367 10.00 17.24 -5.45
C LEU A 367 9.67 18.23 -6.57
N PRO A 368 9.20 17.84 -7.77
CA PRO A 368 8.85 18.79 -8.82
C PRO A 368 7.83 19.82 -8.35
N ILE A 369 6.83 19.41 -7.57
CA ILE A 369 5.81 20.31 -7.00
C ILE A 369 6.44 21.34 -6.05
N SER A 370 7.42 20.92 -5.25
CA SER A 370 8.12 21.79 -4.29
C SER A 370 9.14 22.74 -4.92
N LEU A 371 9.55 22.47 -6.17
CA LEU A 371 10.48 23.30 -6.94
C LEU A 371 9.74 24.37 -7.73
N ASP A 372 8.51 24.09 -8.14
CA ASP A 372 7.65 25.05 -8.82
C ASP A 372 7.36 26.20 -7.84
N GLU A 373 7.98 27.35 -8.05
CA GLU A 373 7.75 28.52 -7.22
C GLU A 373 6.31 29.00 -7.47
N PRO A 374 5.56 29.34 -6.43
CA PRO A 374 4.23 29.90 -6.61
C PRO A 374 4.34 31.30 -7.21
N GLU A 375 4.40 31.41 -8.52
CA GLU A 375 4.14 32.65 -9.25
C GLU A 375 2.64 32.97 -9.33
N GLN A 376 1.82 32.32 -8.49
CA GLN A 376 0.39 32.61 -8.49
C GLN A 376 0.12 33.92 -7.73
N PRO A 377 -0.24 35.01 -8.44
CA PRO A 377 -0.72 36.21 -7.78
C PRO A 377 -2.07 35.87 -7.10
N GLY A 378 -2.08 35.81 -5.80
CA GLY A 378 -3.28 35.56 -4.99
C GLY A 378 -3.12 34.56 -3.83
N ALA A 379 -1.98 33.86 -3.72
CA ALA A 379 -1.66 32.98 -2.57
C ALA A 379 -0.83 33.72 -1.49
N ASP A 380 -0.93 35.04 -1.46
CA ASP A 380 -0.21 35.86 -0.50
C ASP A 380 -0.70 35.57 0.93
N ASP A 381 0.24 35.59 1.90
CA ASP A 381 -0.10 35.55 3.32
C ASP A 381 -0.95 36.78 3.75
N GLU A 382 -1.44 36.79 4.97
CA GLU A 382 -2.22 37.93 5.51
C GLU A 382 -1.54 39.31 5.35
N ASN A 383 -0.25 39.31 4.98
CA ASN A 383 0.56 40.51 4.74
C ASN A 383 0.87 40.74 3.24
N GLY A 384 0.28 40.03 2.32
CA GLY A 384 0.49 40.15 0.87
C GLY A 384 1.87 39.68 0.41
N LYS A 385 2.45 38.68 1.09
CA LYS A 385 3.74 38.10 0.73
C LYS A 385 3.58 36.67 0.25
N PRO A 386 4.21 36.27 -0.90
CA PRO A 386 4.14 34.91 -1.39
C PRO A 386 4.69 33.91 -0.36
N PRO A 387 4.08 32.69 -0.28
CA PRO A 387 4.50 31.69 0.66
C PRO A 387 5.97 31.31 0.43
N THR A 388 6.68 31.09 1.51
CA THR A 388 8.05 30.58 1.43
C THR A 388 8.01 29.11 1.02
N VAL A 389 9.07 28.62 0.36
CA VAL A 389 9.21 27.16 0.02
C VAL A 389 8.97 26.25 1.23
N ALA A 390 9.35 26.71 2.43
CA ALA A 390 9.07 25.93 3.65
C ALA A 390 7.58 25.84 3.97
N GLN A 391 6.83 26.91 3.78
CA GLN A 391 5.37 26.95 3.95
C GLN A 391 4.67 26.13 2.88
N ALA A 392 5.11 26.22 1.62
CA ALA A 392 4.57 25.41 0.54
C ALA A 392 4.74 23.89 0.81
N ILE A 393 5.95 23.46 1.19
CA ILE A 393 6.20 22.05 1.56
C ILE A 393 5.34 21.64 2.77
N GLU A 394 5.20 22.50 3.77
CA GLU A 394 4.37 22.22 4.96
C GLU A 394 2.91 22.06 4.57
N GLN A 395 2.38 22.89 3.67
CA GLN A 395 1.02 22.81 3.17
C GLN A 395 0.78 21.49 2.42
N LEU A 396 1.65 21.12 1.47
CA LEU A 396 1.58 19.86 0.73
C LEU A 396 1.52 18.65 1.67
N LEU A 397 2.39 18.63 2.68
CA LEU A 397 2.47 17.50 3.61
C LEU A 397 1.32 17.50 4.62
N SER A 398 0.83 18.67 5.06
CA SER A 398 -0.31 18.76 5.97
C SER A 398 -1.59 18.22 5.30
N GLU A 399 -1.77 18.47 4.02
CA GLU A 399 -2.88 17.90 3.26
C GLU A 399 -2.82 16.37 3.22
N LEU A 400 -1.65 15.78 2.96
CA LEU A 400 -1.46 14.32 3.00
C LEU A 400 -1.67 13.74 4.40
N VAL A 401 -1.24 14.44 5.45
CA VAL A 401 -1.46 14.00 6.84
C VAL A 401 -2.95 14.01 7.18
N GLN A 402 -3.69 15.02 6.74
CA GLN A 402 -5.12 15.17 7.05
C GLN A 402 -5.99 14.23 6.20
N LYS A 403 -5.83 14.24 4.87
CA LYS A 403 -6.69 13.49 3.93
C LYS A 403 -6.25 12.03 3.80
N ALA A 404 -4.96 11.75 3.57
CA ALA A 404 -4.43 10.40 3.38
C ALA A 404 -3.94 9.73 4.68
N ARG A 405 -4.06 10.40 5.83
CA ARG A 405 -3.57 9.91 7.13
C ARG A 405 -2.10 9.49 7.13
N LEU A 406 -1.28 10.23 6.41
CA LEU A 406 0.17 10.00 6.36
C LEU A 406 0.78 10.09 7.78
N PRO A 407 1.56 9.09 8.23
CA PRO A 407 2.21 9.14 9.52
C PRO A 407 3.13 10.36 9.66
N ARG A 408 3.00 11.12 10.75
CA ARG A 408 3.79 12.34 11.00
C ARG A 408 5.29 12.11 10.86
N ARG A 409 5.78 10.93 11.27
CA ARG A 409 7.20 10.57 11.12
C ARG A 409 7.64 10.55 9.65
N ILE A 410 6.82 10.01 8.74
CA ILE A 410 7.13 9.97 7.30
C ILE A 410 7.07 11.40 6.74
N ALA A 411 6.02 12.16 7.09
CA ALA A 411 5.86 13.54 6.65
C ALA A 411 7.05 14.42 7.06
N GLU A 412 7.50 14.35 8.32
CA GLU A 412 8.64 15.14 8.81
C GLU A 412 9.96 14.76 8.13
N ARG A 413 10.23 13.47 7.91
CA ARG A 413 11.42 13.04 7.16
C ARG A 413 11.36 13.52 5.72
N CYS A 414 10.20 13.38 5.04
CA CYS A 414 9.98 13.90 3.70
C CYS A 414 10.20 15.40 3.63
N ARG A 415 9.65 16.18 4.58
CA ARG A 415 9.85 17.62 4.70
C ARG A 415 11.35 17.98 4.77
N MET A 416 12.10 17.29 5.64
CA MET A 416 13.54 17.57 5.80
C MET A 416 14.32 17.22 4.54
N ILE A 417 13.97 16.13 3.84
CA ILE A 417 14.60 15.73 2.57
C ILE A 417 14.33 16.78 1.49
N LEU A 418 13.08 17.25 1.33
CA LEU A 418 12.70 18.29 0.36
C LEU A 418 13.41 19.62 0.66
N MET A 419 13.42 20.06 1.93
CA MET A 419 14.12 21.26 2.33
C MET A 419 15.63 21.24 2.07
N ALA A 420 16.23 20.06 2.07
CA ALA A 420 17.64 19.86 1.79
C ALA A 420 18.00 20.06 0.32
N GLN A 421 17.06 19.84 -0.61
CA GLN A 421 17.35 19.84 -2.05
C GLN A 421 17.92 21.16 -2.55
N ARG A 422 17.36 22.31 -2.13
CA ARG A 422 17.88 23.63 -2.50
C ARG A 422 19.30 23.89 -1.96
N THR A 423 19.68 23.25 -0.86
CA THR A 423 21.05 23.32 -0.32
C THR A 423 21.99 22.46 -1.15
N LEU A 424 21.57 21.27 -1.55
CA LEU A 424 22.34 20.35 -2.40
C LEU A 424 22.55 20.93 -3.80
N ALA A 425 21.54 21.58 -4.37
CA ALA A 425 21.63 22.29 -5.65
C ALA A 425 22.45 23.58 -5.60
N GLY A 426 22.88 24.02 -4.41
CA GLY A 426 23.65 25.26 -4.26
C GLY A 426 22.82 26.55 -4.29
N LEU A 427 21.49 26.44 -4.37
CA LEU A 427 20.54 27.57 -4.43
C LEU A 427 20.36 28.28 -3.08
N ARG A 428 20.74 27.64 -1.98
CA ARG A 428 20.67 28.19 -0.62
C ARG A 428 22.00 28.03 0.10
N ARG A 429 22.56 29.15 0.60
CA ARG A 429 23.75 29.12 1.47
C ARG A 429 23.35 28.83 2.92
N ARG A 430 23.85 27.72 3.48
CA ARG A 430 23.65 27.37 4.90
C ARG A 430 24.72 28.10 5.77
N ARG A 431 24.31 28.62 6.93
CA ARG A 431 25.27 29.09 7.96
C ARG A 431 26.00 27.86 8.51
N GLY A 432 27.28 27.68 8.19
CA GLY A 432 28.07 26.51 8.62
C GLY A 432 28.77 25.74 7.48
N GLY A 433 28.53 26.15 6.22
CA GLY A 433 29.22 25.59 5.06
C GLY A 433 28.74 24.17 4.69
N LEU A 434 29.30 23.65 3.59
CA LEU A 434 29.02 22.29 3.04
C LEU A 434 29.33 21.17 4.04
N MET A 435 30.41 21.30 4.82
CA MET A 435 30.82 20.25 5.77
C MET A 435 29.78 20.00 6.89
N GLY A 436 29.02 21.03 7.32
CA GLY A 436 28.01 20.88 8.35
C GLY A 436 26.79 20.05 7.92
N PHE A 437 26.47 19.99 6.62
CA PHE A 437 25.34 19.20 6.14
C PHE A 437 25.68 17.71 5.91
N ARG A 438 26.94 17.38 5.60
CA ARG A 438 27.37 15.99 5.48
C ARG A 438 27.24 15.17 6.78
N GLY A 439 27.34 15.83 7.92
CA GLY A 439 27.12 15.20 9.23
C GLY A 439 25.64 15.06 9.61
N HIS A 440 24.70 15.50 8.77
CA HIS A 440 23.29 15.40 9.09
C HIS A 440 22.78 13.96 8.92
N PRO A 441 21.97 13.42 9.86
CA PRO A 441 21.47 12.05 9.79
C PRO A 441 20.75 11.67 8.48
N LEU A 442 20.09 12.64 7.83
CA LEU A 442 19.38 12.43 6.56
C LEU A 442 20.19 12.90 5.34
N PHE A 443 21.53 12.97 5.44
CA PHE A 443 22.35 13.40 4.31
C PHE A 443 22.29 12.43 3.14
N ASN A 444 22.44 11.14 3.41
CA ASN A 444 22.45 10.10 2.38
C ASN A 444 21.10 10.00 1.67
N GLU A 445 20.01 10.05 2.43
CA GLU A 445 18.64 10.03 1.90
C GLU A 445 18.37 11.27 1.05
N SER A 446 18.77 12.44 1.54
CA SER A 446 18.62 13.69 0.78
C SER A 446 19.46 13.69 -0.49
N LEU A 447 20.67 13.12 -0.45
CA LEU A 447 21.55 13.00 -1.62
C LEU A 447 20.97 12.03 -2.66
N ALA A 448 20.37 10.91 -2.23
CA ALA A 448 19.72 9.96 -3.13
C ALA A 448 18.51 10.57 -3.86
N VAL A 449 17.71 11.38 -3.16
CA VAL A 449 16.61 12.15 -3.79
C VAL A 449 17.16 13.26 -4.71
N PHE A 450 18.30 13.87 -4.37
CA PHE A 450 18.98 14.81 -5.26
C PHE A 450 19.50 14.14 -6.54
N GLU A 451 19.96 12.89 -6.46
CA GLU A 451 20.33 12.10 -7.65
C GLU A 451 19.12 11.88 -8.58
N VAL A 452 17.91 11.70 -8.02
CA VAL A 452 16.67 11.64 -8.81
C VAL A 452 16.44 12.95 -9.56
N TRP A 453 16.59 14.10 -8.88
CA TRP A 453 16.45 15.41 -9.52
C TRP A 453 17.45 15.59 -10.66
N VAL A 454 18.73 15.37 -10.40
CA VAL A 454 19.79 15.49 -11.42
C VAL A 454 19.53 14.55 -12.63
N ALA A 455 19.06 13.33 -12.37
CA ALA A 455 18.74 12.38 -13.42
C ALA A 455 17.50 12.79 -14.24
N ALA A 456 16.51 13.42 -13.61
CA ALA A 456 15.28 13.87 -14.26
C ALA A 456 15.50 15.08 -15.18
N THR A 457 16.30 16.05 -14.74
CA THR A 457 16.48 17.33 -15.41
C THR A 457 17.79 17.45 -16.21
N GLY A 458 18.81 16.66 -15.85
CA GLY A 458 20.18 16.81 -16.37
C GLY A 458 20.94 17.97 -15.73
N GLU A 459 20.31 18.75 -14.84
CA GLU A 459 20.91 19.89 -14.16
C GLU A 459 21.72 19.50 -12.91
N HIS A 460 22.50 20.43 -12.37
CA HIS A 460 23.21 20.26 -11.09
C HIS A 460 24.21 19.09 -11.00
N GLN A 461 24.69 18.55 -12.12
CA GLN A 461 25.64 17.41 -12.15
C GLN A 461 26.93 17.72 -11.41
N GLU A 462 27.50 18.94 -11.59
CA GLU A 462 28.71 19.36 -10.87
C GLU A 462 28.51 19.38 -9.35
N GLN A 463 27.34 19.83 -8.90
CA GLN A 463 27.00 19.88 -7.48
C GLN A 463 26.90 18.46 -6.92
N LEU A 464 26.28 17.55 -7.66
CA LEU A 464 26.16 16.14 -7.27
C LEU A 464 27.54 15.50 -7.12
N GLU A 465 28.45 15.69 -8.08
CA GLU A 465 29.82 15.18 -8.02
C GLU A 465 30.61 15.78 -6.84
N LYS A 466 30.48 17.05 -6.57
CA LYS A 466 31.06 17.70 -5.40
C LYS A 466 30.57 17.08 -4.08
N TRP A 467 29.29 16.74 -4.01
CA TRP A 467 28.73 16.07 -2.82
C TRP A 467 29.21 14.63 -2.69
N LYS A 468 29.37 13.89 -3.78
CA LYS A 468 29.88 12.51 -3.79
C LYS A 468 31.36 12.44 -3.43
N THR A 469 32.19 13.27 -4.03
CA THR A 469 33.66 13.22 -3.88
C THR A 469 34.20 13.91 -2.64
N GLY A 470 33.40 14.76 -1.99
CA GLY A 470 33.86 15.53 -0.84
C GLY A 470 34.72 16.73 -1.19
N ALA A 471 34.88 17.07 -2.45
CA ALA A 471 35.63 18.24 -2.88
C ALA A 471 34.98 19.53 -2.35
N ALA A 472 35.75 20.34 -1.63
CA ALA A 472 35.31 21.68 -1.25
C ALA A 472 35.07 22.52 -2.52
N PRO A 473 33.98 23.31 -2.61
CA PRO A 473 33.75 24.18 -3.75
C PRO A 473 34.93 25.14 -3.92
N GLN A 474 35.56 25.10 -5.07
CA GLN A 474 36.51 26.19 -5.41
C GLN A 474 35.72 27.49 -5.54
N PRO A 475 36.13 28.59 -4.94
CA PRO A 475 35.49 29.87 -5.10
C PRO A 475 35.61 30.27 -6.57
N THR A 476 34.49 30.44 -7.27
CA THR A 476 34.45 31.05 -8.60
C THR A 476 35.04 32.45 -8.48
N SER A 477 36.06 32.74 -9.29
CA SER A 477 36.94 33.91 -9.21
C SER A 477 36.30 35.23 -9.61
N ASP A 478 34.98 35.33 -9.80
CA ASP A 478 34.32 36.52 -10.34
C ASP A 478 33.20 37.10 -9.48
N ALA A 479 33.35 37.09 -8.17
CA ALA A 479 32.52 37.93 -7.31
C ALA A 479 33.40 38.85 -6.44
N PRO A 480 33.23 40.21 -6.46
CA PRO A 480 33.98 41.08 -5.60
C PRO A 480 33.68 40.78 -4.13
N GLY A 481 34.68 40.28 -3.43
CA GLY A 481 34.59 39.82 -2.06
C GLY A 481 34.06 40.92 -1.10
N PRO A 482 33.19 40.58 -0.15
CA PRO A 482 32.74 41.50 0.85
C PRO A 482 33.94 41.91 1.71
N ARG A 483 34.25 43.21 1.67
CA ARG A 483 35.30 43.84 2.52
C ARG A 483 35.11 43.41 3.96
N ARG A 484 36.08 42.62 4.48
CA ARG A 484 36.18 42.26 5.90
C ARG A 484 36.27 43.56 6.73
N ARG A 485 35.19 43.96 7.41
CA ARG A 485 35.21 44.97 8.47
C ARG A 485 36.10 44.43 9.59
N ARG A 486 37.35 44.90 9.63
CA ARG A 486 38.28 44.72 10.74
C ARG A 486 37.62 45.27 12.01
N ARG A 487 37.24 44.41 12.90
CA ARG A 487 36.81 44.75 14.26
C ARG A 487 38.03 45.29 15.00
N ARG A 488 38.13 46.63 15.08
CA ARG A 488 39.16 47.37 15.82
C ARG A 488 38.99 46.99 17.30
N ARG A 489 39.89 46.16 17.81
CA ARG A 489 40.09 45.97 19.26
C ARG A 489 40.56 47.30 19.82
N ARG A 490 39.74 47.98 20.61
CA ARG A 490 40.14 49.09 21.48
C ARG A 490 41.02 48.52 22.61
N ARG A 491 42.34 48.69 22.50
CA ARG A 491 43.25 48.61 23.63
C ARG A 491 43.05 49.93 24.41
N GLY A 492 42.57 49.85 25.65
CA GLY A 492 42.65 50.87 26.64
C GLY A 492 44.09 50.94 27.17
N ALA A 493 44.72 52.05 26.98
CA ALA A 493 45.99 52.38 27.62
C ALA A 493 45.70 52.88 29.04
N GLY A 494 46.60 52.51 29.94
CA GLY A 494 46.58 52.81 31.36
C GLY A 494 47.05 54.20 31.72
N GLY A 495 47.07 54.54 32.96
CA GLY A 495 47.56 55.64 33.71
C GLY A 495 46.97 55.58 35.09
N GLU A 496 47.66 55.10 35.98
CA GLU A 496 48.52 55.56 37.07
C GLU A 496 47.79 56.30 38.18
N ALA A 497 47.90 55.74 39.37
CA ALA A 497 48.42 56.24 40.64
C ALA A 497 47.54 57.13 41.51
N GLY A 498 47.43 56.78 42.79
CA GLY A 498 47.12 57.68 43.91
C GLY A 498 46.43 56.95 45.05
N GLY A 499 47.20 56.60 46.10
CA GLY A 499 46.85 55.89 47.29
C GLY A 499 46.01 56.64 48.34
N PRO A 500 45.89 56.04 49.53
CA PRO A 500 44.77 56.24 50.44
C PRO A 500 45.09 57.35 51.50
N PRO A 501 44.28 57.73 52.51
CA PRO A 501 43.65 56.87 53.49
C PRO A 501 42.38 57.42 54.21
N ALA A 502 41.92 56.59 55.06
CA ALA A 502 41.41 56.79 56.41
C ALA A 502 39.91 57.01 56.69
N SER A 503 39.49 56.08 57.54
CA SER A 503 38.75 56.21 58.80
C SER A 503 37.27 56.60 58.78
N ALA A 504 36.57 55.67 59.36
CA ALA A 504 35.25 55.62 60.01
C ALA A 504 35.01 56.82 60.98
N PRO A 505 33.82 57.07 61.59
CA PRO A 505 33.01 56.05 62.23
C PRO A 505 31.49 56.22 62.05
N ASN A 506 30.77 55.22 62.46
CA ASN A 506 29.39 55.17 62.96
C ASN A 506 29.17 56.16 64.11
N PRO A 507 27.99 56.60 64.59
CA PRO A 507 26.77 55.76 64.80
C PRO A 507 25.45 56.49 64.57
N GLU A 508 24.38 55.85 64.42
CA GLU A 508 23.15 55.63 65.23
C GLU A 508 22.09 54.90 64.39
#